data_88e1a60cced130e4e649740bd6aa2d94
#
_entry.id   88e1a60cced130e4e649740bd6aa2d94
#
_cell.length_a   1.000
_cell.length_b   1.000
_cell.length_c   1.000
_cell.angle_alpha   90.00
_cell.angle_beta   90.00
_cell.angle_gamma   90.00
#
_symmetry.space_group_name_H-M   'P 1'
#
loop_
_entity.id
_entity.type
_entity.pdbx_description
1 polymer ?
#
loop_
_entity_poly.entity_id
_entity_poly.type
_entity_poly.pdbx_seq_one_letter_code
_entity_poly.pdbx_strand_id
1 'polypeptide(L)'
;SKIVLGGKAYGLMGTDELRRDLAIGLLWGTPLALFIGISVSIGPVVVGLIYGVYSGYKGKKTDEVMMRFNDVIYALPALPFLIILAVTISNSIFLMIGFLMIFSWVGIAKVSRSMSLQIKTRQYIEAAKIMGQKDSKIIFRHILPQLLPYAFASIAISVPAAITTEAGLSFLGLGDPSFPTWGQILHDANTYGAAAQGFWWWIVPPGILIAITGLAFVFIGNALDAIVNPKLKR
;
A
#
# COMPACT_ATOMS: atom_id res chain seq x y z
N SER A 1 -19.28 -42.06 12.69
CA SER A 1 -20.18 -41.80 11.55
C SER A 1 -20.59 -40.34 11.59
N LYS A 2 -20.10 -39.55 10.62
CA LYS A 2 -20.57 -38.18 10.44
C LYS A 2 -21.89 -38.23 9.65
N ILE A 3 -22.97 -37.80 10.26
CA ILE A 3 -24.24 -37.61 9.57
C ILE A 3 -24.10 -36.36 8.71
N VAL A 4 -23.96 -36.55 7.40
CA VAL A 4 -24.02 -35.45 6.44
C VAL A 4 -25.49 -35.20 6.14
N LEU A 5 -26.10 -34.24 6.78
CA LEU A 5 -27.39 -33.73 6.38
C LEU A 5 -27.22 -33.01 5.03
N GLY A 6 -27.68 -33.65 3.96
CA GLY A 6 -27.78 -33.03 2.64
C GLY A 6 -28.88 -31.97 2.66
N GLY A 7 -28.48 -30.72 2.99
CA GLY A 7 -29.34 -29.55 2.91
C GLY A 7 -28.77 -28.58 1.90
N LYS A 8 -29.62 -27.95 1.09
CA LYS A 8 -29.28 -26.81 0.25
C LYS A 8 -29.21 -25.54 1.12
N ALA A 9 -28.21 -25.44 2.01
CA ALA A 9 -27.95 -24.22 2.75
C ALA A 9 -27.00 -23.36 1.89
N TYR A 10 -27.57 -22.40 1.18
CA TYR A 10 -26.81 -21.36 0.51
C TYR A 10 -26.65 -20.21 1.50
N GLY A 11 -25.43 -19.72 1.71
CA GLY A 11 -25.19 -18.45 2.43
C GLY A 11 -25.85 -17.28 1.72
N LEU A 12 -25.87 -16.09 2.35
CA LEU A 12 -26.50 -14.89 1.80
C LEU A 12 -25.98 -14.52 0.40
N MET A 13 -24.73 -14.85 0.08
CA MET A 13 -24.06 -14.55 -1.20
C MET A 13 -23.62 -15.81 -1.95
N GLY A 14 -24.19 -16.99 -1.59
CA GLY A 14 -23.75 -18.27 -2.15
C GLY A 14 -22.52 -18.85 -1.46
N THR A 15 -22.02 -19.95 -2.01
CA THR A 15 -20.88 -20.70 -1.49
C THR A 15 -19.80 -20.87 -2.56
N ASP A 16 -18.56 -21.07 -2.12
CA ASP A 16 -17.46 -21.51 -2.97
C ASP A 16 -17.50 -23.02 -3.26
N GLU A 17 -16.48 -23.55 -3.96
CA GLU A 17 -16.32 -24.95 -4.29
C GLU A 17 -16.19 -25.87 -3.07
N LEU A 18 -15.69 -25.35 -1.96
CA LEU A 18 -15.57 -26.06 -0.67
C LEU A 18 -16.81 -25.91 0.21
N ARG A 19 -17.88 -25.33 -0.33
CA ARG A 19 -19.14 -25.02 0.37
C ARG A 19 -18.96 -24.06 1.55
N ARG A 20 -17.94 -23.20 1.51
CA ARG A 20 -17.76 -22.13 2.50
C ARG A 20 -18.65 -20.95 2.10
N ASP A 21 -19.25 -20.29 3.08
CA ASP A 21 -20.08 -19.11 2.86
C ASP A 21 -19.22 -17.94 2.38
N LEU A 22 -19.51 -17.42 1.17
CA LEU A 22 -18.78 -16.30 0.57
C LEU A 22 -18.96 -15.00 1.35
N ALA A 23 -20.14 -14.75 1.94
CA ALA A 23 -20.34 -13.56 2.76
C ALA A 23 -19.42 -13.54 3.98
N ILE A 24 -19.24 -14.70 4.62
CA ILE A 24 -18.30 -14.84 5.74
C ILE A 24 -16.86 -14.63 5.26
N GLY A 25 -16.48 -15.23 4.13
CA GLY A 25 -15.14 -15.02 3.53
C GLY A 25 -14.86 -13.56 3.22
N LEU A 26 -15.81 -12.84 2.64
CA LEU A 26 -15.69 -11.43 2.30
C LEU A 26 -15.55 -10.55 3.56
N LEU A 27 -16.35 -10.85 4.61
CA LEU A 27 -16.26 -10.13 5.89
C LEU A 27 -14.89 -10.34 6.58
N TRP A 28 -14.38 -11.57 6.60
CA TRP A 28 -13.06 -11.86 7.14
C TRP A 28 -11.92 -11.34 6.28
N GLY A 29 -12.11 -11.20 4.98
CA GLY A 29 -11.17 -10.56 4.06
C GLY A 29 -11.02 -9.05 4.29
N THR A 30 -12.05 -8.39 4.82
CA THR A 30 -12.05 -6.93 5.05
C THR A 30 -10.92 -6.47 5.99
N PRO A 31 -10.79 -6.98 7.23
CA PRO A 31 -9.70 -6.56 8.11
C PRO A 31 -8.32 -6.91 7.54
N LEU A 32 -8.20 -8.01 6.79
CA LEU A 32 -6.94 -8.38 6.13
C LEU A 32 -6.57 -7.39 5.03
N ALA A 33 -7.51 -7.04 4.15
CA ALA A 33 -7.29 -6.07 3.09
C ALA A 33 -6.90 -4.70 3.66
N LEU A 34 -7.58 -4.24 4.73
CA LEU A 34 -7.25 -2.99 5.42
C LEU A 34 -5.87 -3.06 6.10
N PHE A 35 -5.54 -4.17 6.75
CA PHE A 35 -4.23 -4.36 7.38
C PHE A 35 -3.10 -4.29 6.35
N ILE A 36 -3.25 -4.97 5.20
CA ILE A 36 -2.29 -4.93 4.11
C ILE A 36 -2.20 -3.51 3.54
N GLY A 37 -3.33 -2.91 3.19
CA GLY A 37 -3.38 -1.57 2.61
C GLY A 37 -2.72 -0.51 3.49
N ILE A 38 -3.04 -0.50 4.78
CA ILE A 38 -2.50 0.45 5.75
C ILE A 38 -1.00 0.19 5.99
N SER A 39 -0.61 -1.07 6.19
CA SER A 39 0.80 -1.42 6.45
C SER A 39 1.70 -1.08 5.26
N VAL A 40 1.30 -1.45 4.04
CA VAL A 40 2.04 -1.18 2.80
C VAL A 40 2.02 0.31 2.42
N SER A 41 1.14 1.11 3.02
CA SER A 41 1.11 2.56 2.80
C SER A 41 1.93 3.33 3.83
N ILE A 42 1.74 3.08 5.12
CA ILE A 42 2.42 3.83 6.19
C ILE A 42 3.92 3.57 6.19
N GLY A 43 4.34 2.30 6.16
CA GLY A 43 5.76 1.94 6.23
C GLY A 43 6.60 2.62 5.15
N PRO A 44 6.28 2.44 3.86
CA PRO A 44 7.00 3.09 2.77
C PRO A 44 6.96 4.61 2.80
N VAL A 45 5.85 5.23 3.21
CA VAL A 45 5.75 6.69 3.33
C VAL A 45 6.71 7.19 4.40
N VAL A 46 6.78 6.57 5.57
CA VAL A 46 7.69 6.96 6.65
C VAL A 46 9.15 6.79 6.20
N VAL A 47 9.51 5.64 5.63
CA VAL A 47 10.87 5.38 5.15
C VAL A 47 11.25 6.35 4.03
N GLY A 48 10.41 6.49 3.01
CA GLY A 48 10.68 7.36 1.87
C GLY A 48 10.78 8.83 2.27
N LEU A 49 9.93 9.27 3.21
CA LEU A 49 9.95 10.63 3.73
C LEU A 49 11.28 10.93 4.44
N ILE A 50 11.67 10.10 5.40
CA ILE A 50 12.91 10.28 6.16
C ILE A 50 14.13 10.21 5.24
N TYR A 51 14.16 9.20 4.36
CA TYR A 51 15.25 9.00 3.40
C TYR A 51 15.40 10.19 2.44
N GLY A 52 14.30 10.61 1.82
CA GLY A 52 14.31 11.71 0.86
C GLY A 52 14.65 13.05 1.51
N VAL A 53 14.06 13.33 2.69
CA VAL A 53 14.36 14.57 3.43
C VAL A 53 15.82 14.62 3.84
N TYR A 54 16.36 13.53 4.37
CA TYR A 54 17.77 13.47 4.78
C TYR A 54 18.73 13.67 3.59
N SER A 55 18.47 12.96 2.48
CA SER A 55 19.23 13.10 1.23
C SER A 55 19.21 14.55 0.72
N GLY A 56 18.02 15.12 0.56
CA GLY A 56 17.86 16.49 0.06
C GLY A 56 18.47 17.56 0.96
N TYR A 57 18.36 17.40 2.29
CA TYR A 57 18.96 18.32 3.25
C TYR A 57 20.48 18.29 3.21
N LYS A 58 21.09 17.10 3.31
CA LYS A 58 22.56 16.93 3.27
C LYS A 58 23.14 17.36 1.92
N GLY A 59 22.50 16.97 0.83
CA GLY A 59 22.98 17.31 -0.50
C GLY A 59 24.34 16.72 -0.86
N LYS A 60 24.96 17.28 -1.92
CA LYS A 60 26.30 16.90 -2.38
C LYS A 60 26.45 15.37 -2.57
N LYS A 61 27.60 14.80 -2.16
CA LYS A 61 27.90 13.37 -2.27
C LYS A 61 26.92 12.45 -1.53
N THR A 62 26.40 12.88 -0.38
CA THR A 62 25.40 12.09 0.37
C THR A 62 24.13 11.92 -0.44
N ASP A 63 23.65 12.98 -1.02
CA ASP A 63 22.46 12.98 -1.89
C ASP A 63 22.70 12.10 -3.12
N GLU A 64 23.84 12.25 -3.77
CA GLU A 64 24.19 11.45 -4.95
C GLU A 64 24.19 9.94 -4.64
N VAL A 65 24.88 9.51 -3.59
CA VAL A 65 24.98 8.09 -3.22
C VAL A 65 23.60 7.53 -2.85
N MET A 66 22.85 8.26 -2.03
CA MET A 66 21.51 7.83 -1.62
C MET A 66 20.57 7.73 -2.83
N MET A 67 20.58 8.71 -3.74
CA MET A 67 19.72 8.63 -4.92
C MET A 67 20.16 7.56 -5.91
N ARG A 68 21.44 7.27 -6.06
CA ARG A 68 21.91 6.12 -6.85
C ARG A 68 21.37 4.80 -6.31
N PHE A 69 21.42 4.60 -5.00
CA PHE A 69 20.82 3.42 -4.38
C PHE A 69 19.30 3.35 -4.62
N ASN A 70 18.60 4.48 -4.47
CA ASN A 70 17.19 4.58 -4.78
C ASN A 70 16.90 4.23 -6.24
N ASP A 71 17.71 4.72 -7.19
CA ASP A 71 17.54 4.47 -8.60
C ASP A 71 17.78 3.00 -8.98
N VAL A 72 18.71 2.31 -8.30
CA VAL A 72 18.92 0.87 -8.49
C VAL A 72 17.66 0.08 -8.11
N ILE A 73 17.04 0.39 -6.95
CA ILE A 73 15.80 -0.28 -6.55
C ILE A 73 14.66 0.07 -7.52
N TYR A 74 14.56 1.32 -7.95
CA TYR A 74 13.54 1.79 -8.89
C TYR A 74 13.63 1.12 -10.25
N ALA A 75 14.84 0.77 -10.70
CA ALA A 75 15.06 0.10 -11.97
C ALA A 75 14.70 -1.40 -11.97
N LEU A 76 14.53 -2.00 -10.79
CA LEU A 76 14.12 -3.39 -10.69
C LEU A 76 12.65 -3.55 -11.10
N PRO A 77 12.33 -4.47 -12.01
CA PRO A 77 10.95 -4.73 -12.38
C PRO A 77 10.22 -5.47 -11.23
N ALA A 78 9.43 -4.72 -10.44
CA ALA A 78 8.83 -5.23 -9.20
C ALA A 78 7.99 -6.50 -9.39
N LEU A 79 7.13 -6.56 -10.41
CA LEU A 79 6.26 -7.72 -10.65
C LEU A 79 7.03 -9.01 -10.96
N PRO A 80 7.98 -9.07 -11.93
CA PRO A 80 8.80 -10.25 -12.16
C PRO A 80 9.57 -10.70 -10.92
N PHE A 81 10.09 -9.73 -10.15
CA PHE A 81 10.82 -10.04 -8.92
C PHE A 81 9.92 -10.66 -7.85
N LEU A 82 8.70 -10.13 -7.68
CA LEU A 82 7.69 -10.69 -6.78
C LEU A 82 7.27 -12.11 -7.18
N ILE A 83 7.08 -12.37 -8.47
CA ILE A 83 6.72 -13.69 -8.98
C ILE A 83 7.81 -14.71 -8.64
N ILE A 84 9.07 -14.41 -8.97
CA ILE A 84 10.20 -15.29 -8.68
C ILE A 84 10.26 -15.62 -7.19
N LEU A 85 10.03 -14.64 -6.36
CA LEU A 85 10.15 -14.78 -4.92
C LEU A 85 9.02 -15.61 -4.31
N ALA A 86 7.79 -15.37 -4.72
CA ALA A 86 6.64 -16.15 -4.28
C ALA A 86 6.80 -17.64 -4.64
N VAL A 87 7.36 -17.93 -5.83
CA VAL A 87 7.61 -19.31 -6.27
C VAL A 87 8.76 -19.97 -5.50
N THR A 88 9.78 -19.18 -5.09
CA THR A 88 11.01 -19.76 -4.52
C THR A 88 10.97 -19.91 -2.99
N ILE A 89 10.28 -19.02 -2.28
CA ILE A 89 10.32 -19.00 -0.81
C ILE A 89 9.07 -19.61 -0.21
N SER A 90 7.94 -19.01 -0.40
CA SER A 90 6.59 -19.50 -0.05
C SER A 90 5.55 -18.42 -0.30
N ASN A 91 4.30 -18.82 -0.46
CA ASN A 91 3.18 -17.90 -0.51
C ASN A 91 2.80 -17.47 0.91
N SER A 92 3.43 -16.40 1.43
CA SER A 92 3.13 -15.85 2.75
C SER A 92 2.71 -14.40 2.63
N ILE A 93 1.59 -14.05 3.28
CA ILE A 93 1.05 -12.69 3.31
C ILE A 93 2.07 -11.69 3.89
N PHE A 94 2.86 -12.09 4.89
CA PHE A 94 3.87 -11.22 5.50
C PHE A 94 5.04 -10.96 4.57
N LEU A 95 5.47 -11.97 3.80
CA LEU A 95 6.50 -11.80 2.78
C LEU A 95 6.01 -10.86 1.68
N MET A 96 4.79 -11.03 1.22
CA MET A 96 4.19 -10.16 0.21
C MET A 96 4.11 -8.70 0.69
N ILE A 97 3.66 -8.47 1.94
CA ILE A 97 3.67 -7.13 2.56
C ILE A 97 5.08 -6.55 2.58
N GLY A 98 6.07 -7.31 3.07
CA GLY A 98 7.46 -6.88 3.11
C GLY A 98 8.01 -6.46 1.75
N PHE A 99 7.69 -7.23 0.72
CA PHE A 99 8.09 -6.90 -0.65
C PHE A 99 7.44 -5.64 -1.20
N LEU A 100 6.13 -5.53 -1.05
CA LEU A 100 5.42 -4.32 -1.46
C LEU A 100 6.00 -3.09 -0.76
N MET A 101 6.38 -3.21 0.52
CA MET A 101 7.03 -2.12 1.25
C MET A 101 8.40 -1.76 0.67
N ILE A 102 9.22 -2.75 0.27
CA ILE A 102 10.57 -2.52 -0.27
C ILE A 102 10.54 -1.72 -1.58
N PHE A 103 9.52 -1.88 -2.40
CA PHE A 103 9.42 -1.17 -3.69
C PHE A 103 8.64 0.15 -3.59
N SER A 104 7.70 0.27 -2.65
CA SER A 104 6.78 1.41 -2.60
C SER A 104 7.39 2.71 -2.06
N TRP A 105 8.48 2.67 -1.27
CA TRP A 105 9.09 3.87 -0.67
C TRP A 105 9.91 4.71 -1.65
N VAL A 106 10.34 4.13 -2.77
CA VAL A 106 11.32 4.71 -3.69
C VAL A 106 10.82 5.99 -4.34
N GLY A 107 9.56 5.99 -4.82
CA GLY A 107 8.92 7.16 -5.41
C GLY A 107 8.71 8.28 -4.40
N ILE A 108 8.31 7.92 -3.18
CA ILE A 108 8.09 8.86 -2.07
C ILE A 108 9.39 9.55 -1.68
N ALA A 109 10.51 8.82 -1.66
CA ALA A 109 11.83 9.37 -1.37
C ALA A 109 12.24 10.44 -2.38
N LYS A 110 11.98 10.24 -3.69
CA LYS A 110 12.29 11.23 -4.73
C LYS A 110 11.51 12.52 -4.56
N VAL A 111 10.22 12.43 -4.29
CA VAL A 111 9.36 13.60 -4.07
C VAL A 111 9.77 14.33 -2.77
N SER A 112 9.96 13.60 -1.68
CA SER A 112 10.38 14.15 -0.38
C SER A 112 11.73 14.84 -0.48
N ARG A 113 12.66 14.29 -1.24
CA ARG A 113 13.95 14.93 -1.56
C ARG A 113 13.76 16.27 -2.26
N SER A 114 12.92 16.31 -3.30
CA SER A 114 12.65 17.52 -4.04
C SER A 114 12.08 18.63 -3.15
N MET A 115 11.11 18.27 -2.29
CA MET A 115 10.55 19.22 -1.32
C MET A 115 11.58 19.67 -0.29
N SER A 116 12.43 18.78 0.21
CA SER A 116 13.49 19.10 1.15
C SER A 116 14.52 20.08 0.54
N LEU A 117 14.87 19.89 -0.74
CA LEU A 117 15.76 20.80 -1.45
C LEU A 117 15.19 22.23 -1.53
N GLN A 118 13.88 22.36 -1.72
CA GLN A 118 13.21 23.67 -1.76
C GLN A 118 13.11 24.30 -0.36
N ILE A 119 12.85 23.51 0.67
CA ILE A 119 12.68 24.04 2.04
C ILE A 119 14.03 24.46 2.63
N LYS A 120 15.11 23.71 2.37
CA LYS A 120 16.43 24.02 2.96
C LYS A 120 17.03 25.36 2.57
N THR A 121 16.55 25.97 1.48
CA THR A 121 16.99 27.30 1.02
C THR A 121 16.18 28.45 1.61
N ARG A 122 15.22 28.16 2.49
CA ARG A 122 14.43 29.21 3.14
C ARG A 122 15.22 29.90 4.24
N GLN A 123 15.04 31.24 4.36
CA GLN A 123 15.79 32.10 5.29
C GLN A 123 15.77 31.61 6.75
N TYR A 124 14.66 31.13 7.26
CA TYR A 124 14.58 30.62 8.63
C TYR A 124 15.38 29.34 8.86
N ILE A 125 15.61 28.51 7.83
CA ILE A 125 16.51 27.36 7.89
C ILE A 125 17.96 27.80 7.94
N GLU A 126 18.33 28.80 7.13
CA GLU A 126 19.67 29.41 7.16
C GLU A 126 19.96 30.06 8.50
N ALA A 127 19.00 30.81 9.06
CA ALA A 127 19.10 31.37 10.39
C ALA A 127 19.31 30.29 11.47
N ALA A 128 18.58 29.17 11.39
CA ALA A 128 18.74 28.06 12.31
C ALA A 128 20.15 27.42 12.22
N LYS A 129 20.73 27.33 11.02
CA LYS A 129 22.13 26.86 10.82
C LYS A 129 23.15 27.82 11.40
N ILE A 130 22.98 29.12 11.17
CA ILE A 130 23.87 30.17 11.69
C ILE A 130 23.84 30.17 13.23
N MET A 131 22.68 29.93 13.83
CA MET A 131 22.51 29.77 15.30
C MET A 131 23.10 28.46 15.82
N GLY A 132 23.75 27.63 15.01
CA GLY A 132 24.42 26.38 15.44
C GLY A 132 23.46 25.24 15.76
N GLN A 133 22.21 25.23 15.26
CA GLN A 133 21.32 24.09 15.47
C GLN A 133 21.85 22.84 14.77
N LYS A 134 21.78 21.70 15.46
CA LYS A 134 22.16 20.38 14.91
C LYS A 134 21.27 20.04 13.70
N ASP A 135 21.85 19.43 12.68
CA ASP A 135 21.14 19.00 11.46
C ASP A 135 19.90 18.16 11.75
N SER A 136 20.00 17.21 12.69
CA SER A 136 18.86 16.39 13.11
C SER A 136 17.70 17.26 13.61
N LYS A 137 17.99 18.27 14.43
CA LYS A 137 16.96 19.18 14.96
C LYS A 137 16.32 20.00 13.84
N ILE A 138 17.10 20.43 12.85
CA ILE A 138 16.59 21.15 11.67
C ILE A 138 15.67 20.23 10.86
N ILE A 139 16.09 18.99 10.60
CA ILE A 139 15.29 18.02 9.83
C ILE A 139 13.98 17.73 10.54
N PHE A 140 14.02 17.28 11.80
CA PHE A 140 12.82 16.79 12.49
C PHE A 140 11.90 17.91 12.98
N ARG A 141 12.41 19.10 13.29
CA ARG A 141 11.61 20.21 13.84
C ARG A 141 11.18 21.23 12.79
N HIS A 142 11.93 21.37 11.70
CA HIS A 142 11.66 22.44 10.74
C HIS A 142 11.29 21.92 9.34
N ILE A 143 11.89 20.81 8.87
CA ILE A 143 11.64 20.31 7.51
C ILE A 143 10.52 19.27 7.50
N LEU A 144 10.68 18.18 8.24
CA LEU A 144 9.71 17.07 8.26
C LEU A 144 8.27 17.50 8.56
N PRO A 145 8.00 18.40 9.54
CA PRO A 145 6.62 18.83 9.79
C PRO A 145 5.94 19.51 8.60
N GLN A 146 6.71 20.15 7.72
CA GLN A 146 6.15 20.77 6.53
C GLN A 146 5.81 19.78 5.41
N LEU A 147 6.36 18.56 5.48
CA LEU A 147 6.04 17.48 4.56
C LEU A 147 4.91 16.57 5.08
N LEU A 148 4.43 16.76 6.31
CA LEU A 148 3.32 15.96 6.84
C LEU A 148 2.06 16.02 5.98
N PRO A 149 1.65 17.18 5.40
CA PRO A 149 0.56 17.23 4.44
C PRO A 149 0.74 16.24 3.29
N TYR A 150 1.91 16.28 2.67
CA TYR A 150 2.26 15.35 1.59
C TYR A 150 2.26 13.89 2.08
N ALA A 151 2.76 13.62 3.28
CA ALA A 151 2.77 12.28 3.85
C ALA A 151 1.36 11.72 4.03
N PHE A 152 0.44 12.49 4.62
CA PHE A 152 -0.95 12.05 4.81
C PHE A 152 -1.68 11.82 3.48
N ALA A 153 -1.53 12.73 2.51
CA ALA A 153 -2.08 12.56 1.19
C ALA A 153 -1.51 11.31 0.48
N SER A 154 -0.19 11.10 0.60
CA SER A 154 0.47 9.92 0.04
C SER A 154 -0.03 8.62 0.65
N ILE A 155 -0.21 8.54 1.98
CA ILE A 155 -0.78 7.37 2.65
C ILE A 155 -2.18 7.09 2.10
N ALA A 156 -3.05 8.09 2.07
CA ALA A 156 -4.42 7.91 1.64
C ALA A 156 -4.55 7.41 0.19
N ILE A 157 -3.70 7.90 -0.71
CA ILE A 157 -3.67 7.46 -2.13
C ILE A 157 -3.03 6.07 -2.26
N SER A 158 -2.05 5.73 -1.40
CA SER A 158 -1.34 4.46 -1.47
C SER A 158 -2.15 3.27 -0.96
N VAL A 159 -3.12 3.46 -0.04
CA VAL A 159 -3.94 2.36 0.50
C VAL A 159 -4.75 1.64 -0.59
N PRO A 160 -5.52 2.32 -1.44
CA PRO A 160 -6.21 1.66 -2.55
C PRO A 160 -5.27 0.94 -3.51
N ALA A 161 -4.13 1.57 -3.83
CA ALA A 161 -3.13 0.98 -4.71
C ALA A 161 -2.54 -0.30 -4.11
N ALA A 162 -2.24 -0.32 -2.82
CA ALA A 162 -1.74 -1.49 -2.12
C ALA A 162 -2.76 -2.65 -2.09
N ILE A 163 -4.03 -2.36 -1.77
CA ILE A 163 -5.11 -3.36 -1.77
C ILE A 163 -5.31 -3.95 -3.18
N THR A 164 -5.34 -3.10 -4.21
CA THR A 164 -5.51 -3.56 -5.59
C THR A 164 -4.31 -4.38 -6.07
N THR A 165 -3.09 -4.00 -5.67
CA THR A 165 -1.88 -4.75 -6.02
C THR A 165 -1.86 -6.11 -5.33
N GLU A 166 -2.19 -6.17 -4.03
CA GLU A 166 -2.36 -7.42 -3.30
C GLU A 166 -3.39 -8.32 -3.99
N ALA A 167 -4.58 -7.78 -4.26
CA ALA A 167 -5.64 -8.55 -4.92
C ALA A 167 -5.22 -9.06 -6.29
N GLY A 168 -4.48 -8.27 -7.07
CA GLY A 168 -3.92 -8.71 -8.35
C GLY A 168 -2.88 -9.81 -8.22
N LEU A 169 -1.98 -9.72 -7.25
CA LEU A 169 -0.98 -10.76 -6.97
C LEU A 169 -1.63 -12.04 -6.47
N SER A 170 -2.56 -11.93 -5.53
CA SER A 170 -3.33 -13.08 -5.04
C SER A 170 -4.16 -13.74 -6.14
N PHE A 171 -4.77 -12.94 -7.03
CA PHE A 171 -5.49 -13.44 -8.22
C PHE A 171 -4.58 -14.27 -9.14
N LEU A 172 -3.31 -13.90 -9.28
CA LEU A 172 -2.32 -14.65 -10.04
C LEU A 172 -1.79 -15.90 -9.31
N GLY A 173 -2.32 -16.21 -8.12
CA GLY A 173 -1.91 -17.37 -7.32
C GLY A 173 -0.66 -17.14 -6.47
N LEU A 174 -0.25 -15.89 -6.27
CA LEU A 174 0.90 -15.52 -5.44
C LEU A 174 0.49 -15.14 -4.00
N GLY A 175 -0.82 -15.15 -3.70
CA GLY A 175 -1.37 -14.92 -2.37
C GLY A 175 -1.17 -16.11 -1.43
N ASP A 176 -1.42 -15.87 -0.15
CA ASP A 176 -1.39 -16.91 0.88
C ASP A 176 -2.77 -17.60 0.95
N PRO A 177 -2.87 -18.89 0.57
CA PRO A 177 -4.16 -19.60 0.54
C PRO A 177 -4.77 -19.83 1.94
N SER A 178 -4.00 -19.59 3.00
CA SER A 178 -4.48 -19.70 4.38
C SER A 178 -5.37 -18.54 4.81
N PHE A 179 -5.33 -17.42 4.06
CA PHE A 179 -6.07 -16.21 4.37
C PHE A 179 -7.11 -15.90 3.29
N PRO A 180 -8.39 -15.71 3.66
CA PRO A 180 -9.45 -15.38 2.71
C PRO A 180 -9.41 -13.90 2.31
N THR A 181 -8.32 -13.44 1.68
CA THR A 181 -8.27 -12.08 1.12
C THR A 181 -9.23 -11.99 -0.07
N TRP A 182 -9.66 -10.78 -0.43
CA TRP A 182 -10.54 -10.59 -1.58
C TRP A 182 -9.88 -11.04 -2.89
N GLY A 183 -8.53 -10.89 -2.97
CA GLY A 183 -7.75 -11.38 -4.10
C GLY A 183 -7.74 -12.91 -4.17
N GLN A 184 -7.59 -13.59 -3.02
CA GLN A 184 -7.64 -15.06 -2.97
C GLN A 184 -9.01 -15.60 -3.35
N ILE A 185 -10.10 -14.95 -2.91
CA ILE A 185 -11.47 -15.33 -3.33
C ILE A 185 -11.64 -15.21 -4.84
N LEU A 186 -11.07 -14.15 -5.46
CA LEU A 186 -11.08 -13.98 -6.92
C LEU A 186 -10.21 -15.03 -7.64
N HIS A 187 -9.07 -15.40 -7.05
CA HIS A 187 -8.22 -16.49 -7.55
C HIS A 187 -8.96 -17.82 -7.60
N ASP A 188 -9.61 -18.18 -6.49
CA ASP A 188 -10.40 -19.41 -6.39
C ASP A 188 -11.53 -19.38 -7.43
N ALA A 189 -12.28 -18.29 -7.53
CA ALA A 189 -13.34 -18.12 -8.53
C ALA A 189 -12.83 -18.32 -9.97
N ASN A 190 -11.66 -17.78 -10.30
CA ASN A 190 -11.05 -17.94 -11.61
C ASN A 190 -10.59 -19.39 -11.88
N THR A 191 -9.93 -19.99 -10.89
CA THR A 191 -9.40 -21.37 -10.99
C THR A 191 -10.52 -22.39 -11.20
N TYR A 192 -11.67 -22.20 -10.54
CA TYR A 192 -12.82 -23.08 -10.69
C TYR A 192 -13.78 -22.66 -11.82
N GLY A 193 -13.40 -21.70 -12.64
CA GLY A 193 -14.16 -21.32 -13.83
C GLY A 193 -15.51 -20.67 -13.53
N ALA A 194 -15.62 -19.94 -12.43
CA ALA A 194 -16.86 -19.30 -11.98
C ALA A 194 -17.46 -18.38 -13.07
N ALA A 195 -16.60 -17.66 -13.83
CA ALA A 195 -17.06 -16.80 -14.92
C ALA A 195 -17.72 -17.59 -16.05
N ALA A 196 -17.14 -18.71 -16.45
CA ALA A 196 -17.69 -19.56 -17.51
C ALA A 196 -19.00 -20.26 -17.08
N GLN A 197 -19.17 -20.51 -15.79
CA GLN A 197 -20.37 -21.13 -15.23
C GLN A 197 -21.45 -20.14 -14.82
N GLY A 198 -21.18 -18.80 -14.98
CA GLY A 198 -22.15 -17.78 -14.63
C GLY A 198 -22.27 -17.53 -13.11
N PHE A 199 -21.30 -17.92 -12.29
CA PHE A 199 -21.32 -17.72 -10.83
C PHE A 199 -20.87 -16.29 -10.47
N TRP A 200 -21.65 -15.31 -10.91
CA TRP A 200 -21.34 -13.88 -10.74
C TRP A 200 -21.19 -13.48 -9.27
N TRP A 201 -21.92 -14.14 -8.35
CA TRP A 201 -21.86 -13.88 -6.90
C TRP A 201 -20.49 -14.19 -6.27
N TRP A 202 -19.65 -14.95 -6.95
CA TRP A 202 -18.30 -15.25 -6.49
C TRP A 202 -17.26 -14.23 -6.97
N ILE A 203 -17.53 -13.53 -8.05
CA ILE A 203 -16.62 -12.59 -8.70
C ILE A 203 -16.97 -11.13 -8.39
N VAL A 204 -18.24 -10.79 -8.51
CA VAL A 204 -18.70 -9.38 -8.42
C VAL A 204 -18.55 -8.80 -7.02
N PRO A 205 -18.96 -9.48 -5.93
CA PRO A 205 -18.86 -8.90 -4.59
C PRO A 205 -17.44 -8.55 -4.14
N PRO A 206 -16.40 -9.41 -4.27
CA PRO A 206 -15.05 -9.02 -3.90
C PRO A 206 -14.52 -7.86 -4.75
N GLY A 207 -14.84 -7.82 -6.05
CA GLY A 207 -14.49 -6.71 -6.92
C GLY A 207 -15.11 -5.38 -6.48
N ILE A 208 -16.40 -5.40 -6.11
CA ILE A 208 -17.12 -4.23 -5.59
C ILE A 208 -16.49 -3.77 -4.26
N LEU A 209 -16.14 -4.68 -3.35
CA LEU A 209 -15.52 -4.33 -2.07
C LEU A 209 -14.16 -3.65 -2.27
N ILE A 210 -13.33 -4.15 -3.19
CA ILE A 210 -12.06 -3.49 -3.56
C ILE A 210 -12.33 -2.08 -4.08
N ALA A 211 -13.29 -1.92 -4.99
CA ALA A 211 -13.62 -0.62 -5.59
C ALA A 211 -14.17 0.37 -4.57
N ILE A 212 -15.12 -0.04 -3.72
CA ILE A 212 -15.72 0.83 -2.68
C ILE A 212 -14.67 1.22 -1.64
N THR A 213 -13.83 0.29 -1.21
CA THR A 213 -12.75 0.59 -0.26
C THR A 213 -11.76 1.58 -0.88
N GLY A 214 -11.39 1.38 -2.15
CA GLY A 214 -10.56 2.32 -2.87
C GLY A 214 -11.17 3.72 -2.93
N LEU A 215 -12.44 3.82 -3.29
CA LEU A 215 -13.17 5.09 -3.34
C LEU A 215 -13.24 5.78 -1.97
N ALA A 216 -13.49 5.02 -0.90
CA ALA A 216 -13.52 5.56 0.46
C ALA A 216 -12.18 6.20 0.86
N PHE A 217 -11.06 5.54 0.56
CA PHE A 217 -9.73 6.09 0.85
C PHE A 217 -9.38 7.30 -0.03
N VAL A 218 -9.83 7.35 -1.27
CA VAL A 218 -9.69 8.56 -2.11
C VAL A 218 -10.44 9.73 -1.48
N PHE A 219 -11.67 9.55 -0.98
CA PHE A 219 -12.39 10.60 -0.27
C PHE A 219 -11.70 11.02 1.03
N ILE A 220 -11.18 10.07 1.81
CA ILE A 220 -10.39 10.37 3.00
C ILE A 220 -9.14 11.19 2.63
N GLY A 221 -8.43 10.82 1.57
CA GLY A 221 -7.26 11.54 1.07
C GLY A 221 -7.57 12.97 0.68
N ASN A 222 -8.64 13.19 -0.07
CA ASN A 222 -9.10 14.52 -0.47
C ASN A 222 -9.51 15.37 0.74
N ALA A 223 -10.16 14.78 1.73
CA ALA A 223 -10.54 15.46 2.96
C ALA A 223 -9.31 15.86 3.79
N LEU A 224 -8.32 14.97 3.90
CA LEU A 224 -7.06 15.25 4.59
C LEU A 224 -6.27 16.37 3.90
N ASP A 225 -6.19 16.35 2.58
CA ASP A 225 -5.52 17.41 1.81
C ASP A 225 -6.21 18.76 2.02
N ALA A 226 -7.54 18.82 2.03
CA ALA A 226 -8.30 20.03 2.29
C ALA A 226 -8.11 20.59 3.71
N ILE A 227 -7.88 19.74 4.71
CA ILE A 227 -7.62 20.14 6.10
C ILE A 227 -6.19 20.69 6.24
N VAL A 228 -5.23 20.01 5.61
CA VAL A 228 -3.80 20.32 5.77
C VAL A 228 -3.37 21.49 4.88
N ASN A 229 -4.03 21.71 3.74
CA ASN A 229 -3.79 22.83 2.82
C ASN A 229 -4.97 23.81 2.77
N PRO A 230 -5.21 24.63 3.81
CA PRO A 230 -6.37 25.52 3.87
C PRO A 230 -6.36 26.63 2.78
N LYS A 231 -5.27 26.78 2.05
CA LYS A 231 -5.16 27.74 0.93
C LYS A 231 -5.92 27.32 -0.33
N LEU A 232 -6.38 26.08 -0.45
CA LEU A 232 -7.20 25.61 -1.56
C LEU A 232 -8.69 25.91 -1.42
N LYS A 233 -9.11 26.60 -0.35
CA LYS A 233 -10.49 27.05 -0.09
C LYS A 233 -10.84 28.43 -0.69
N ARG A 234 -10.21 28.79 -1.82
CA ARG A 234 -10.65 29.96 -2.60
C ARG A 234 -11.02 29.58 -4.00
#